data_a7e0096e3ee9e72c3863efc44bc99d09
#
_entry.id   a7e0096e3ee9e72c3863efc44bc99d09
#
_cell.length_a   1.000
_cell.length_b   1.000
_cell.length_c   1.000
_cell.angle_alpha   90.00
_cell.angle_beta   90.00
_cell.angle_gamma   90.00
#
_symmetry.space_group_name_H-M   'P 1'
#
loop_
_entity.id
_entity.type
_entity.pdbx_description
1 polymer ?
#
loop_
_entity_poly.entity_id
_entity_poly.type
_entity_poly.pdbx_seq_one_letter_code
_entity_poly.pdbx_strand_id
1 'polypeptide(L)'
;MNNNCPPPKVLNPRTGKCVGAAYLKKLNNKKALLKEQINDIVEVPVAPIIPDVLDVPEIAKYKPKKGVKMIDYKQSIIDNLKILEDYEKLNKEPFKARAYSKVIDSIELFPGSINNMDDLKNINGIGDKINAKIKELIETGKMMAVENALNDPRFSLQKKLGKLYGVGPVKINELMNKISKFEELYEHPELLNEKQKIGLKYYNDMNMRIPMSEGKKHYKIIDKIFKKVYKNIEFELVGSYRRKNKDMGDIDILIKNRDDLDIKNLISELTKGDYIIETLASGKSKFMGLCKLSPELPARRIDILIADPSYYYFALLYFTGSYSFNIYMRRIALEKGYSLSEYGIKNNTDKKFIDTKDIINSEEDIFKFLDIKYVPPNKRNSV
;
A
#
# COMPACT_ATOMS: atom_id res chain seq x y z
N MET A 1 20.17 -36.34 29.90
CA MET A 1 21.41 -36.06 29.10
C MET A 1 21.89 -34.66 29.46
N ASN A 2 23.06 -34.53 30.08
CA ASN A 2 23.62 -33.27 30.53
C ASN A 2 24.02 -32.42 29.32
N ASN A 3 23.28 -31.34 29.07
CA ASN A 3 23.49 -30.39 27.93
C ASN A 3 24.52 -29.30 28.30
N ASN A 4 25.62 -29.62 28.97
CA ASN A 4 26.69 -28.67 29.30
C ASN A 4 27.81 -28.69 28.26
N CYS A 5 28.03 -27.55 27.60
CA CYS A 5 29.19 -27.37 26.76
C CYS A 5 30.47 -27.14 27.59
N PRO A 6 31.63 -27.76 27.22
CA PRO A 6 32.88 -27.47 27.90
C PRO A 6 33.33 -26.02 27.67
N PRO A 7 33.86 -25.30 28.67
CA PRO A 7 34.43 -23.97 28.49
C PRO A 7 35.56 -23.97 27.47
N PRO A 8 35.68 -22.97 26.60
CA PRO A 8 34.88 -21.70 26.46
C PRO A 8 33.70 -21.79 25.48
N LYS A 9 33.03 -22.94 25.36
CA LYS A 9 31.92 -23.14 24.42
C LYS A 9 30.57 -22.97 25.12
N VAL A 10 29.55 -22.48 24.36
CA VAL A 10 28.17 -22.31 24.83
C VAL A 10 27.23 -23.05 23.89
N LEU A 11 26.11 -23.52 24.42
CA LEU A 11 25.08 -24.21 23.64
C LEU A 11 24.35 -23.21 22.75
N ASN A 12 24.30 -23.49 21.45
CA ASN A 12 23.47 -22.71 20.52
C ASN A 12 22.00 -23.15 20.68
N PRO A 13 21.10 -22.26 21.12
CA PRO A 13 19.70 -22.64 21.43
C PRO A 13 18.89 -23.05 20.18
N ARG A 14 19.35 -22.72 18.96
CA ARG A 14 18.68 -23.12 17.71
C ARG A 14 19.13 -24.47 17.17
N THR A 15 20.37 -24.85 17.37
CA THR A 15 20.94 -26.04 16.75
C THR A 15 21.32 -27.13 17.74
N GLY A 16 21.27 -26.86 19.04
CA GLY A 16 21.69 -27.77 20.09
C GLY A 16 23.18 -28.11 20.10
N LYS A 17 24.04 -27.43 19.28
CA LYS A 17 25.45 -27.67 19.18
C LYS A 17 26.28 -26.70 20.01
N CYS A 18 27.39 -27.15 20.58
CA CYS A 18 28.34 -26.31 21.29
C CYS A 18 29.15 -25.44 20.31
N VAL A 19 29.10 -24.09 20.49
CA VAL A 19 29.81 -23.10 19.67
C VAL A 19 30.65 -22.18 20.54
N GLY A 20 31.74 -21.63 20.00
CA GLY A 20 32.58 -20.69 20.73
C GLY A 20 31.83 -19.38 21.10
N ALA A 21 32.08 -18.87 22.30
CA ALA A 21 31.45 -17.64 22.78
C ALA A 21 31.66 -16.44 21.85
N ALA A 22 32.85 -16.37 21.22
CA ALA A 22 33.16 -15.33 20.21
C ALA A 22 32.26 -15.44 18.96
N TYR A 23 31.89 -16.66 18.55
CA TYR A 23 30.95 -16.86 17.43
C TYR A 23 29.56 -16.36 17.74
N LEU A 24 29.03 -16.62 18.96
CA LEU A 24 27.73 -16.12 19.39
C LEU A 24 27.73 -14.59 19.53
N LYS A 25 28.81 -14.01 20.04
CA LYS A 25 28.95 -12.54 20.13
C LYS A 25 28.96 -11.90 18.73
N LYS A 26 29.64 -12.53 17.75
CA LYS A 26 29.64 -12.10 16.34
C LYS A 26 28.26 -12.24 15.68
N LEU A 27 27.52 -13.31 16.00
CA LEU A 27 26.16 -13.56 15.51
C LEU A 27 25.15 -12.57 16.10
N ASN A 28 25.29 -12.25 17.38
CA ASN A 28 24.42 -11.28 18.07
C ASN A 28 24.71 -9.85 17.60
N ASN A 29 25.97 -9.49 17.37
CA ASN A 29 26.31 -8.18 16.77
C ASN A 29 25.79 -8.07 15.32
N LYS A 30 25.86 -9.18 14.54
CA LYS A 30 25.28 -9.21 13.18
C LYS A 30 23.74 -9.11 13.21
N LYS A 31 23.11 -9.67 14.25
CA LYS A 31 21.65 -9.53 14.46
C LYS A 31 21.26 -8.14 14.95
N ALA A 32 22.10 -7.49 15.78
CA ALA A 32 21.88 -6.12 16.22
C ALA A 32 22.00 -5.15 15.03
N LEU A 33 23.05 -5.28 14.22
CA LEU A 33 23.21 -4.54 12.97
C LEU A 33 22.09 -4.79 11.95
N LEU A 34 21.61 -6.05 11.84
CA LEU A 34 20.44 -6.35 11.00
C LEU A 34 19.15 -5.77 11.58
N LYS A 35 19.00 -5.75 12.92
CA LYS A 35 17.86 -5.10 13.59
C LYS A 35 17.88 -3.58 13.43
N GLU A 36 19.04 -2.95 13.51
CA GLU A 36 19.18 -1.53 13.18
C GLU A 36 18.86 -1.26 11.72
N GLN A 37 19.35 -2.09 10.80
CA GLN A 37 18.99 -1.99 9.37
C GLN A 37 17.52 -2.34 9.08
N ILE A 38 16.88 -3.21 9.87
CA ILE A 38 15.45 -3.56 9.75
C ILE A 38 14.57 -2.50 10.42
N ASN A 39 15.02 -1.85 11.50
CA ASN A 39 14.30 -0.73 12.10
C ASN A 39 14.37 0.56 11.27
N ASP A 40 15.36 0.69 10.38
CA ASP A 40 15.39 1.73 9.34
C ASP A 40 14.46 1.39 8.14
N ILE A 41 14.01 0.13 8.02
CA ILE A 41 12.98 -0.32 7.09
C ILE A 41 11.68 -0.43 7.92
N VAL A 42 11.03 0.68 8.16
CA VAL A 42 9.60 0.66 8.55
C VAL A 42 8.89 -0.12 7.46
N GLU A 43 8.21 -1.20 7.84
CA GLU A 43 7.45 -2.08 6.97
C GLU A 43 6.59 -1.27 6.00
N VAL A 44 7.09 -1.09 4.79
CA VAL A 44 6.20 -0.86 3.65
C VAL A 44 5.41 -2.16 3.53
N PRO A 45 4.06 -2.15 3.49
CA PRO A 45 3.29 -3.38 3.33
C PRO A 45 3.86 -4.15 2.14
N VAL A 46 4.49 -5.28 2.42
CA VAL A 46 4.91 -6.22 1.38
C VAL A 46 3.63 -6.67 0.70
N ALA A 47 3.51 -6.36 -0.58
CA ALA A 47 2.40 -6.88 -1.38
C ALA A 47 2.37 -8.41 -1.19
N PRO A 48 1.19 -9.01 -1.00
CA PRO A 48 1.09 -10.44 -0.73
C PRO A 48 1.82 -11.23 -1.81
N ILE A 49 2.55 -12.25 -1.38
CA ILE A 49 3.21 -13.23 -2.26
C ILE A 49 2.10 -13.85 -3.11
N ILE A 50 2.18 -13.67 -4.42
CA ILE A 50 1.24 -14.26 -5.38
C ILE A 50 1.50 -15.77 -5.39
N PRO A 51 0.49 -16.62 -5.15
CA PRO A 51 0.63 -18.07 -5.33
C PRO A 51 0.93 -18.40 -6.80
N ASP A 52 1.59 -19.53 -7.02
CA ASP A 52 2.03 -20.01 -8.32
C ASP A 52 0.94 -19.96 -9.41
N VAL A 53 1.38 -19.67 -10.60
CA VAL A 53 0.66 -19.45 -11.86
C VAL A 53 -0.48 -20.45 -12.04
N LEU A 54 -1.72 -19.92 -12.06
CA LEU A 54 -2.87 -20.66 -12.61
C LEU A 54 -2.88 -20.48 -14.14
N ASP A 55 -3.02 -21.58 -14.86
CA ASP A 55 -3.21 -21.62 -16.31
C ASP A 55 -4.29 -20.63 -16.76
N VAL A 56 -3.94 -19.70 -17.64
CA VAL A 56 -4.86 -18.71 -18.20
C VAL A 56 -5.56 -19.30 -19.40
N PRO A 57 -6.90 -19.42 -19.41
CA PRO A 57 -7.63 -19.83 -20.61
C PRO A 57 -7.55 -18.76 -21.70
N GLU A 58 -7.45 -19.19 -22.94
CA GLU A 58 -7.42 -18.37 -24.14
C GLU A 58 -8.65 -17.45 -24.23
N ILE A 59 -8.45 -16.13 -24.31
CA ILE A 59 -9.49 -15.12 -24.18
C ILE A 59 -10.20 -14.93 -25.51
N ALA A 60 -11.48 -15.29 -25.58
CA ALA A 60 -12.37 -14.97 -26.70
C ALA A 60 -12.53 -13.44 -26.86
N LYS A 61 -12.36 -12.93 -28.09
CA LYS A 61 -12.44 -11.50 -28.44
C LYS A 61 -13.85 -10.94 -28.23
N TYR A 62 -14.04 -10.17 -27.16
CA TYR A 62 -15.28 -9.43 -26.90
C TYR A 62 -15.38 -8.16 -27.75
N LYS A 63 -16.49 -7.94 -28.48
CA LYS A 63 -16.80 -6.68 -29.20
C LYS A 63 -18.01 -6.00 -28.55
N PRO A 64 -17.87 -4.78 -27.97
CA PRO A 64 -19.00 -4.09 -27.36
C PRO A 64 -19.96 -3.52 -28.41
N LYS A 65 -21.27 -3.53 -28.11
CA LYS A 65 -22.32 -2.88 -28.92
C LYS A 65 -22.27 -1.37 -28.76
N LYS A 66 -22.37 -0.60 -29.86
CA LYS A 66 -22.33 0.88 -29.87
C LYS A 66 -23.67 1.49 -29.39
N GLY A 67 -23.62 2.47 -28.47
CA GLY A 67 -24.67 3.49 -28.38
C GLY A 67 -25.34 3.81 -27.05
N VAL A 68 -24.98 3.20 -25.91
CA VAL A 68 -25.48 3.60 -24.59
C VAL A 68 -24.28 3.86 -23.68
N LYS A 69 -24.32 4.93 -22.86
CA LYS A 69 -23.30 5.17 -21.83
C LYS A 69 -23.50 4.10 -20.76
N MET A 70 -22.89 2.94 -20.97
CA MET A 70 -23.04 1.80 -20.07
C MET A 70 -22.23 2.09 -18.78
N ILE A 71 -22.87 1.86 -17.66
CA ILE A 71 -22.22 1.94 -16.34
C ILE A 71 -21.36 0.70 -16.21
N ASP A 72 -20.05 0.87 -15.93
CA ASP A 72 -19.18 -0.23 -15.59
C ASP A 72 -19.29 -0.53 -14.08
N TYR A 73 -19.86 -1.67 -13.75
CA TYR A 73 -20.06 -2.13 -12.37
C TYR A 73 -18.87 -2.90 -11.81
N LYS A 74 -17.81 -3.16 -12.61
CA LYS A 74 -16.68 -4.00 -12.22
C LYS A 74 -16.11 -3.61 -10.86
N GLN A 75 -15.72 -2.36 -10.71
CA GLN A 75 -15.13 -1.88 -9.45
C GLN A 75 -16.14 -1.93 -8.29
N SER A 76 -17.39 -1.56 -8.53
CA SER A 76 -18.44 -1.61 -7.50
C SER A 76 -18.70 -3.04 -7.01
N ILE A 77 -18.70 -4.01 -7.91
CA ILE A 77 -18.83 -5.44 -7.55
C ILE A 77 -17.65 -5.86 -6.67
N ILE A 78 -16.42 -5.58 -7.10
CA ILE A 78 -15.20 -5.90 -6.34
C ILE A 78 -15.25 -5.31 -4.94
N ASP A 79 -15.59 -4.03 -4.80
CA ASP A 79 -15.64 -3.33 -3.51
C ASP A 79 -16.68 -3.95 -2.57
N ASN A 80 -17.87 -4.27 -3.08
CA ASN A 80 -18.92 -4.91 -2.30
C ASN A 80 -18.54 -6.35 -1.87
N LEU A 81 -17.94 -7.14 -2.77
CA LEU A 81 -17.49 -8.49 -2.45
C LEU A 81 -16.33 -8.48 -1.43
N LYS A 82 -15.41 -7.51 -1.49
CA LYS A 82 -14.34 -7.33 -0.48
C LYS A 82 -14.92 -7.05 0.91
N ILE A 83 -16.00 -6.28 1.01
CA ILE A 83 -16.71 -6.05 2.28
C ILE A 83 -17.26 -7.38 2.83
N LEU A 84 -17.90 -8.20 1.99
CA LEU A 84 -18.43 -9.49 2.41
C LEU A 84 -17.34 -10.49 2.75
N GLU A 85 -16.22 -10.51 2.02
CA GLU A 85 -15.06 -11.33 2.33
C GLU A 85 -14.53 -11.01 3.74
N ASP A 86 -14.34 -9.72 4.04
CA ASP A 86 -13.87 -9.26 5.36
C ASP A 86 -14.87 -9.61 6.47
N TYR A 87 -16.17 -9.47 6.20
CA TYR A 87 -17.22 -9.84 7.15
C TYR A 87 -17.22 -11.32 7.48
N GLU A 88 -17.07 -12.19 6.46
CA GLU A 88 -16.99 -13.63 6.67
C GLU A 88 -15.68 -14.05 7.38
N LYS A 89 -14.56 -13.34 7.14
CA LYS A 89 -13.32 -13.53 7.91
C LYS A 89 -13.53 -13.22 9.39
N LEU A 90 -14.22 -12.13 9.72
CA LEU A 90 -14.56 -11.76 11.10
C LEU A 90 -15.40 -12.83 11.76
N ASN A 91 -16.38 -13.37 11.02
CA ASN A 91 -17.30 -14.41 11.50
C ASN A 91 -16.67 -15.81 11.53
N LYS A 92 -15.36 -15.93 11.23
CA LYS A 92 -14.63 -17.21 11.17
C LYS A 92 -15.22 -18.21 10.18
N GLU A 93 -15.73 -17.72 9.05
CA GLU A 93 -16.29 -18.47 7.94
C GLU A 93 -15.32 -18.55 6.74
N PRO A 94 -14.19 -19.29 6.86
CA PRO A 94 -13.10 -19.23 5.89
C PRO A 94 -13.50 -19.73 4.50
N PHE A 95 -14.45 -20.65 4.40
CA PHE A 95 -14.92 -21.16 3.10
C PHE A 95 -15.70 -20.10 2.34
N LYS A 96 -16.57 -19.35 3.01
CA LYS A 96 -17.31 -18.25 2.40
C LYS A 96 -16.38 -17.11 2.00
N ALA A 97 -15.43 -16.75 2.87
CA ALA A 97 -14.43 -15.73 2.58
C ALA A 97 -13.60 -16.10 1.33
N ARG A 98 -13.14 -17.35 1.22
CA ARG A 98 -12.40 -17.84 0.03
C ARG A 98 -13.26 -17.82 -1.23
N ALA A 99 -14.56 -18.11 -1.14
CA ALA A 99 -15.45 -18.03 -2.28
C ALA A 99 -15.53 -16.61 -2.83
N TYR A 100 -15.66 -15.60 -1.97
CA TYR A 100 -15.61 -14.19 -2.37
C TYR A 100 -14.25 -13.82 -2.95
N SER A 101 -13.13 -14.19 -2.29
CA SER A 101 -11.78 -13.92 -2.79
C SER A 101 -11.57 -14.44 -4.21
N LYS A 102 -11.92 -15.71 -4.50
CA LYS A 102 -11.79 -16.30 -5.83
C LYS A 102 -12.59 -15.54 -6.90
N VAL A 103 -13.80 -15.10 -6.56
CA VAL A 103 -14.63 -14.34 -7.51
C VAL A 103 -14.04 -12.96 -7.74
N ILE A 104 -13.51 -12.30 -6.71
CA ILE A 104 -12.81 -11.01 -6.81
C ILE A 104 -11.62 -11.16 -7.77
N ASP A 105 -10.76 -12.16 -7.56
CA ASP A 105 -9.59 -12.42 -8.41
C ASP A 105 -10.01 -12.64 -9.86
N SER A 106 -11.08 -13.43 -10.10
CA SER A 106 -11.60 -13.71 -11.45
C SER A 106 -12.14 -12.44 -12.12
N ILE A 107 -12.81 -11.57 -11.37
CA ILE A 107 -13.33 -10.28 -11.88
C ILE A 107 -12.17 -9.31 -12.14
N GLU A 108 -11.18 -9.25 -11.27
CA GLU A 108 -9.99 -8.40 -11.47
C GLU A 108 -9.23 -8.79 -12.75
N LEU A 109 -9.10 -10.07 -13.03
CA LEU A 109 -8.46 -10.61 -14.24
C LEU A 109 -9.31 -10.48 -15.52
N PHE A 110 -10.62 -10.28 -15.40
CA PHE A 110 -11.50 -10.11 -16.56
C PHE A 110 -11.15 -8.83 -17.32
N PRO A 111 -10.81 -8.89 -18.63
CA PRO A 111 -10.26 -7.74 -19.36
C PRO A 111 -11.32 -6.72 -19.79
N GLY A 112 -12.60 -7.06 -19.66
CA GLY A 112 -13.72 -6.20 -20.07
C GLY A 112 -14.35 -5.43 -18.93
N SER A 113 -15.23 -4.49 -19.28
CA SER A 113 -16.18 -3.87 -18.35
C SER A 113 -17.32 -4.84 -18.04
N ILE A 114 -17.90 -4.74 -16.86
CA ILE A 114 -19.10 -5.47 -16.45
C ILE A 114 -20.27 -4.47 -16.45
N ASN A 115 -21.13 -4.55 -17.45
CA ASN A 115 -22.23 -3.61 -17.62
C ASN A 115 -23.60 -4.24 -17.29
N ASN A 116 -23.67 -5.56 -17.32
CA ASN A 116 -24.88 -6.33 -17.06
C ASN A 116 -24.55 -7.78 -16.66
N MET A 117 -25.59 -8.58 -16.35
CA MET A 117 -25.44 -9.97 -15.91
C MET A 117 -24.88 -10.91 -16.98
N ASP A 118 -25.01 -10.60 -18.26
CA ASP A 118 -24.50 -11.46 -19.34
C ASP A 118 -22.96 -11.44 -19.40
N ASP A 119 -22.34 -10.32 -19.02
CA ASP A 119 -20.89 -10.19 -18.95
C ASP A 119 -20.27 -11.14 -17.91
N LEU A 120 -21.04 -11.49 -16.86
CA LEU A 120 -20.61 -12.42 -15.79
C LEU A 120 -20.55 -13.88 -16.23
N LYS A 121 -21.26 -14.27 -17.30
CA LYS A 121 -21.27 -15.63 -17.81
C LYS A 121 -19.89 -16.12 -18.26
N ASN A 122 -18.99 -15.18 -18.60
CA ASN A 122 -17.62 -15.44 -19.04
C ASN A 122 -16.62 -15.44 -17.86
N ILE A 123 -17.08 -15.28 -16.61
CA ILE A 123 -16.23 -15.21 -15.42
C ILE A 123 -16.41 -16.49 -14.61
N ASN A 124 -15.34 -17.26 -14.50
CA ASN A 124 -15.37 -18.54 -13.78
C ASN A 124 -15.48 -18.33 -12.26
N GLY A 125 -16.18 -19.26 -11.60
CA GLY A 125 -16.23 -19.35 -10.15
C GLY A 125 -17.37 -18.57 -9.48
N ILE A 126 -18.23 -17.88 -10.25
CA ILE A 126 -19.41 -17.20 -9.71
C ILE A 126 -20.53 -18.23 -9.51
N GLY A 127 -20.73 -18.67 -8.26
CA GLY A 127 -21.84 -19.54 -7.87
C GLY A 127 -23.15 -18.75 -7.67
N ASP A 128 -24.28 -19.46 -7.65
CA ASP A 128 -25.63 -18.89 -7.62
C ASP A 128 -25.85 -17.83 -6.54
N LYS A 129 -25.32 -18.05 -5.33
CA LYS A 129 -25.46 -17.10 -4.19
C LYS A 129 -24.73 -15.79 -4.43
N ILE A 130 -23.55 -15.82 -5.06
CA ILE A 130 -22.78 -14.62 -5.37
C ILE A 130 -23.39 -13.94 -6.58
N ASN A 131 -23.81 -14.72 -7.59
CA ASN A 131 -24.51 -14.23 -8.78
C ASN A 131 -25.78 -13.44 -8.41
N ALA A 132 -26.60 -13.96 -7.49
CA ALA A 132 -27.80 -13.26 -7.01
C ALA A 132 -27.49 -11.92 -6.34
N LYS A 133 -26.40 -11.85 -5.55
CA LYS A 133 -25.96 -10.59 -4.91
C LYS A 133 -25.46 -9.57 -5.93
N ILE A 134 -24.69 -10.03 -6.94
CA ILE A 134 -24.22 -9.14 -8.02
C ILE A 134 -25.39 -8.62 -8.85
N LYS A 135 -26.36 -9.50 -9.13
CA LYS A 135 -27.60 -9.12 -9.81
C LYS A 135 -28.34 -8.01 -9.05
N GLU A 136 -28.54 -8.19 -7.74
CA GLU A 136 -29.18 -7.19 -6.87
C GLU A 136 -28.43 -5.84 -6.97
N LEU A 137 -27.09 -5.85 -6.92
CA LEU A 137 -26.27 -4.63 -7.04
C LEU A 137 -26.47 -3.94 -8.40
N ILE A 138 -26.47 -4.69 -9.50
CA ILE A 138 -26.64 -4.12 -10.84
C ILE A 138 -28.05 -3.55 -11.03
N GLU A 139 -29.08 -4.24 -10.52
CA GLU A 139 -30.49 -3.84 -10.67
C GLU A 139 -30.91 -2.70 -9.74
N THR A 140 -30.39 -2.68 -8.51
CA THR A 140 -30.85 -1.74 -7.46
C THR A 140 -29.82 -0.70 -7.04
N GLY A 141 -28.57 -0.86 -7.46
CA GLY A 141 -27.44 -0.06 -7.02
C GLY A 141 -26.97 -0.40 -5.60
N LYS A 142 -27.54 -1.41 -4.94
CA LYS A 142 -27.23 -1.83 -3.58
C LYS A 142 -27.10 -3.35 -3.47
N MET A 143 -26.42 -3.81 -2.44
CA MET A 143 -26.31 -5.22 -2.07
C MET A 143 -26.74 -5.36 -0.61
N MET A 144 -27.94 -5.89 -0.35
CA MET A 144 -28.50 -6.00 1.00
C MET A 144 -27.59 -6.75 1.97
N ALA A 145 -26.87 -7.76 1.48
CA ALA A 145 -25.89 -8.47 2.29
C ALA A 145 -24.76 -7.58 2.79
N VAL A 146 -24.34 -6.58 2.01
CA VAL A 146 -23.33 -5.57 2.42
C VAL A 146 -23.92 -4.59 3.41
N GLU A 147 -25.15 -4.11 3.18
CA GLU A 147 -25.86 -3.23 4.12
C GLU A 147 -25.96 -3.91 5.50
N ASN A 148 -26.37 -5.18 5.54
CA ASN A 148 -26.49 -5.94 6.78
C ASN A 148 -25.12 -6.14 7.45
N ALA A 149 -24.06 -6.43 6.69
CA ALA A 149 -22.71 -6.53 7.23
C ALA A 149 -22.21 -5.22 7.83
N LEU A 150 -22.46 -4.09 7.14
CA LEU A 150 -22.04 -2.76 7.62
C LEU A 150 -22.84 -2.30 8.85
N ASN A 151 -24.06 -2.79 9.03
CA ASN A 151 -24.91 -2.54 10.20
C ASN A 151 -24.58 -3.42 11.39
N ASP A 152 -23.74 -4.46 11.22
CA ASP A 152 -23.24 -5.27 12.34
C ASP A 152 -22.29 -4.42 13.21
N PRO A 153 -22.60 -4.19 14.52
CA PRO A 153 -21.78 -3.32 15.37
C PRO A 153 -20.33 -3.79 15.50
N ARG A 154 -20.10 -5.11 15.53
CA ARG A 154 -18.76 -5.69 15.66
C ARG A 154 -17.95 -5.49 14.38
N PHE A 155 -18.56 -5.65 13.23
CA PHE A 155 -17.91 -5.40 11.93
C PHE A 155 -17.67 -3.91 11.72
N SER A 156 -18.62 -3.06 12.08
CA SER A 156 -18.48 -1.60 12.07
C SER A 156 -17.30 -1.15 12.94
N LEU A 157 -17.16 -1.70 14.16
CA LEU A 157 -16.01 -1.45 15.03
C LEU A 157 -14.70 -1.89 14.37
N GLN A 158 -14.64 -3.12 13.83
CA GLN A 158 -13.45 -3.61 13.12
C GLN A 158 -13.05 -2.68 11.97
N LYS A 159 -14.00 -2.24 11.15
CA LYS A 159 -13.75 -1.30 10.03
C LYS A 159 -13.24 0.06 10.50
N LYS A 160 -13.80 0.60 11.59
CA LYS A 160 -13.32 1.86 12.19
C LYS A 160 -11.88 1.69 12.73
N LEU A 161 -11.61 0.60 13.46
CA LEU A 161 -10.27 0.29 13.97
C LEU A 161 -9.25 0.09 12.85
N GLY A 162 -9.63 -0.55 11.74
CA GLY A 162 -8.78 -0.74 10.57
C GLY A 162 -8.39 0.56 9.85
N LYS A 163 -9.15 1.64 10.08
CA LYS A 163 -8.84 2.99 9.57
C LYS A 163 -8.03 3.82 10.56
N LEU A 164 -7.81 3.34 11.78
CA LEU A 164 -7.02 4.05 12.77
C LEU A 164 -5.53 3.87 12.49
N TYR A 165 -4.83 4.98 12.29
CA TYR A 165 -3.41 4.94 11.97
C TYR A 165 -2.58 4.17 13.01
N GLY A 166 -1.71 3.29 12.53
CA GLY A 166 -0.84 2.47 13.37
C GLY A 166 -1.52 1.28 14.06
N VAL A 167 -2.77 0.97 13.68
CA VAL A 167 -3.51 -0.18 14.20
C VAL A 167 -3.57 -1.27 13.13
N GLY A 168 -2.77 -2.31 13.30
CA GLY A 168 -2.75 -3.49 12.42
C GLY A 168 -3.67 -4.61 12.93
N PRO A 169 -3.80 -5.73 12.17
CA PRO A 169 -4.73 -6.81 12.48
C PRO A 169 -4.63 -7.37 13.91
N VAL A 170 -3.41 -7.51 14.45
CA VAL A 170 -3.19 -7.99 15.83
C VAL A 170 -3.78 -7.00 16.83
N LYS A 171 -3.52 -5.69 16.65
CA LYS A 171 -4.04 -4.66 17.56
C LYS A 171 -5.56 -4.48 17.41
N ILE A 172 -6.12 -4.66 16.22
CA ILE A 172 -7.58 -4.68 16.01
C ILE A 172 -8.21 -5.76 16.89
N ASN A 173 -7.69 -7.00 16.81
CA ASN A 173 -8.21 -8.11 17.60
C ASN A 173 -8.08 -7.87 19.12
N GLU A 174 -6.96 -7.29 19.56
CA GLU A 174 -6.78 -6.90 20.96
C GLU A 174 -7.83 -5.88 21.41
N LEU A 175 -8.02 -4.81 20.64
CA LEU A 175 -8.98 -3.75 20.96
C LEU A 175 -10.42 -4.27 20.92
N MET A 176 -10.81 -5.08 19.95
CA MET A 176 -12.14 -5.68 19.85
C MET A 176 -12.51 -6.60 21.03
N ASN A 177 -11.53 -7.06 21.80
CA ASN A 177 -11.77 -7.81 23.04
C ASN A 177 -11.89 -6.89 24.27
N LYS A 178 -11.54 -5.60 24.15
CA LYS A 178 -11.52 -4.65 25.27
C LYS A 178 -12.61 -3.58 25.18
N ILE A 179 -13.04 -3.26 23.95
CA ILE A 179 -14.05 -2.22 23.68
C ILE A 179 -15.18 -2.77 22.81
N SER A 180 -16.37 -2.23 22.96
CA SER A 180 -17.56 -2.54 22.19
C SER A 180 -17.87 -1.48 21.15
N LYS A 181 -17.41 -0.23 21.36
CA LYS A 181 -17.61 0.92 20.49
C LYS A 181 -16.29 1.65 20.27
N PHE A 182 -16.12 2.21 19.08
CA PHE A 182 -14.91 2.96 18.72
C PHE A 182 -14.69 4.18 19.63
N GLU A 183 -15.74 4.81 20.04
CA GLU A 183 -15.76 6.04 20.84
C GLU A 183 -15.15 5.82 22.24
N GLU A 184 -15.19 4.60 22.78
CA GLU A 184 -14.54 4.22 24.04
C GLU A 184 -13.01 4.43 24.04
N LEU A 185 -12.37 4.49 22.84
CA LEU A 185 -10.94 4.80 22.75
C LEU A 185 -10.58 6.22 23.22
N TYR A 186 -11.51 7.16 23.19
CA TYR A 186 -11.30 8.50 23.74
C TYR A 186 -11.31 8.52 25.27
N GLU A 187 -12.02 7.57 25.88
CA GLU A 187 -12.10 7.39 27.32
C GLU A 187 -10.93 6.51 27.85
N HIS A 188 -10.38 5.64 26.97
CA HIS A 188 -9.31 4.68 27.27
C HIS A 188 -8.06 4.88 26.41
N PRO A 189 -7.42 6.07 26.43
CA PRO A 189 -6.24 6.34 25.61
C PRO A 189 -5.02 5.48 25.98
N GLU A 190 -4.99 4.86 27.18
CA GLU A 190 -3.95 3.93 27.61
C GLU A 190 -3.91 2.63 26.77
N LEU A 191 -4.98 2.31 26.06
CA LEU A 191 -5.02 1.17 25.13
C LEU A 191 -4.18 1.42 23.87
N LEU A 192 -3.77 2.67 23.62
CA LEU A 192 -3.10 3.11 22.40
C LEU A 192 -1.67 3.59 22.69
N ASN A 193 -0.75 3.33 21.78
CA ASN A 193 0.57 3.97 21.80
C ASN A 193 0.49 5.41 21.27
N GLU A 194 1.57 6.20 21.42
CA GLU A 194 1.59 7.62 21.06
C GLU A 194 1.21 7.88 19.59
N LYS A 195 1.67 7.05 18.65
CA LYS A 195 1.32 7.18 17.22
C LYS A 195 -0.17 6.90 16.96
N GLN A 196 -0.72 5.93 17.66
CA GLN A 196 -2.14 5.58 17.57
C GLN A 196 -3.02 6.66 18.23
N LYS A 197 -2.55 7.32 19.29
CA LYS A 197 -3.22 8.49 19.89
C LYS A 197 -3.28 9.66 18.92
N ILE A 198 -2.19 9.94 18.19
CA ILE A 198 -2.19 10.93 17.10
C ILE A 198 -3.21 10.51 16.03
N GLY A 199 -3.22 9.24 15.64
CA GLY A 199 -4.20 8.69 14.70
C GLY A 199 -5.64 8.87 15.16
N LEU A 200 -5.91 8.68 16.46
CA LEU A 200 -7.25 8.90 17.05
C LEU A 200 -7.63 10.38 17.07
N LYS A 201 -6.71 11.25 17.50
CA LYS A 201 -6.89 12.72 17.51
C LYS A 201 -7.29 13.26 16.14
N TYR A 202 -6.66 12.76 15.07
CA TYR A 202 -6.90 13.22 13.69
C TYR A 202 -7.66 12.18 12.84
N TYR A 203 -8.42 11.29 13.48
CA TYR A 203 -9.08 10.17 12.80
C TYR A 203 -9.94 10.60 11.61
N ASN A 204 -10.78 11.60 11.80
CA ASN A 204 -11.66 12.11 10.75
C ASN A 204 -10.85 12.76 9.62
N ASP A 205 -9.90 13.61 9.96
CA ASP A 205 -9.06 14.35 9.01
C ASP A 205 -8.25 13.41 8.12
N MET A 206 -7.65 12.37 8.71
CA MET A 206 -6.82 11.38 8.00
C MET A 206 -7.64 10.46 7.08
N ASN A 207 -8.93 10.30 7.36
CA ASN A 207 -9.83 9.49 6.54
C ASN A 207 -10.58 10.31 5.46
N MET A 208 -10.45 11.64 5.47
CA MET A 208 -11.04 12.50 4.44
C MET A 208 -10.18 12.54 3.17
N ARG A 209 -10.84 12.48 2.01
CA ARG A 209 -10.17 12.68 0.72
C ARG A 209 -9.71 14.13 0.56
N ILE A 210 -8.59 14.33 -0.10
CA ILE A 210 -7.98 15.63 -0.39
C ILE A 210 -8.35 16.03 -1.81
N PRO A 211 -9.15 17.06 -2.05
CA PRO A 211 -9.47 17.53 -3.40
C PRO A 211 -8.19 17.92 -4.17
N MET A 212 -8.14 17.69 -5.47
CA MET A 212 -6.97 18.05 -6.30
C MET A 212 -6.65 19.56 -6.23
N SER A 213 -7.66 20.42 -6.06
CA SER A 213 -7.47 21.86 -5.86
C SER A 213 -6.71 22.19 -4.58
N GLU A 214 -6.94 21.43 -3.51
CA GLU A 214 -6.20 21.50 -2.25
C GLU A 214 -4.78 20.96 -2.42
N GLY A 215 -4.62 19.82 -3.10
CA GLY A 215 -3.32 19.23 -3.42
C GLY A 215 -2.39 20.21 -4.14
N LYS A 216 -2.92 21.01 -5.07
CA LYS A 216 -2.15 22.07 -5.74
C LYS A 216 -1.68 23.19 -4.78
N LYS A 217 -2.43 23.48 -3.72
CA LYS A 217 -2.00 24.45 -2.68
C LYS A 217 -0.86 23.88 -1.86
N HIS A 218 -0.98 22.61 -1.45
CA HIS A 218 0.12 21.90 -0.79
C HIS A 218 1.38 21.89 -1.63
N TYR A 219 1.29 21.56 -2.92
CA TYR A 219 2.43 21.60 -3.84
C TYR A 219 3.13 22.96 -3.83
N LYS A 220 2.39 24.07 -3.92
CA LYS A 220 2.99 25.41 -3.94
C LYS A 220 3.78 25.75 -2.67
N ILE A 221 3.27 25.33 -1.49
CA ILE A 221 3.96 25.55 -0.22
C ILE A 221 5.25 24.72 -0.17
N ILE A 222 5.16 23.44 -0.52
CA ILE A 222 6.29 22.51 -0.52
C ILE A 222 7.35 22.98 -1.51
N ASP A 223 7.00 23.32 -2.73
CA ASP A 223 7.91 23.81 -3.76
C ASP A 223 8.66 25.07 -3.31
N LYS A 224 7.95 26.04 -2.72
CA LYS A 224 8.53 27.25 -2.18
C LYS A 224 9.56 26.97 -1.07
N ILE A 225 9.20 26.09 -0.11
CA ILE A 225 10.06 25.80 1.04
C ILE A 225 11.24 24.94 0.60
N PHE A 226 11.02 23.92 -0.22
CA PHE A 226 12.08 23.04 -0.70
C PHE A 226 13.14 23.80 -1.48
N LYS A 227 12.73 24.68 -2.41
CA LYS A 227 13.64 25.54 -3.20
C LYS A 227 14.36 26.59 -2.37
N LYS A 228 13.76 27.03 -1.24
CA LYS A 228 14.43 27.92 -0.27
C LYS A 228 15.57 27.19 0.44
N VAL A 229 15.36 25.91 0.84
CA VAL A 229 16.36 25.12 1.57
C VAL A 229 17.44 24.59 0.64
N TYR A 230 17.04 24.05 -0.50
CA TYR A 230 17.95 23.47 -1.50
C TYR A 230 17.66 24.00 -2.90
N LYS A 231 18.54 24.88 -3.38
CA LYS A 231 18.46 25.36 -4.75
C LYS A 231 18.57 24.17 -5.74
N ASN A 232 17.67 24.11 -6.72
CA ASN A 232 17.62 23.04 -7.73
C ASN A 232 17.32 21.65 -7.16
N ILE A 233 16.54 21.54 -6.09
CA ILE A 233 16.05 20.27 -5.61
C ILE A 233 15.10 19.64 -6.64
N GLU A 234 15.32 18.36 -6.96
CA GLU A 234 14.44 17.57 -7.82
C GLU A 234 13.46 16.77 -6.96
N PHE A 235 12.18 17.04 -7.08
CA PHE A 235 11.12 16.28 -6.39
C PHE A 235 9.83 16.23 -7.20
N GLU A 236 9.01 15.21 -6.93
CA GLU A 236 7.70 15.00 -7.55
C GLU A 236 6.66 14.74 -6.46
N LEU A 237 5.46 15.33 -6.59
CA LEU A 237 4.28 14.78 -5.92
C LEU A 237 3.82 13.56 -6.71
N VAL A 238 3.87 12.41 -6.08
CA VAL A 238 3.57 11.11 -6.69
C VAL A 238 2.14 10.63 -6.38
N GLY A 239 1.87 9.34 -6.31
CA GLY A 239 0.57 8.80 -5.97
C GLY A 239 -0.57 9.32 -6.86
N SER A 240 -1.72 9.53 -6.26
CA SER A 240 -2.93 10.03 -6.93
C SER A 240 -2.77 11.43 -7.54
N TYR A 241 -1.87 12.25 -6.99
CA TYR A 241 -1.57 13.57 -7.53
C TYR A 241 -0.96 13.48 -8.92
N ARG A 242 0.10 12.68 -9.07
CA ARG A 242 0.78 12.49 -10.36
C ARG A 242 -0.12 11.82 -11.39
N ARG A 243 -1.01 10.93 -10.94
CA ARG A 243 -2.03 10.30 -11.81
C ARG A 243 -3.18 11.23 -12.20
N LYS A 244 -3.20 12.47 -11.72
CA LYS A 244 -4.23 13.48 -12.01
C LYS A 244 -5.64 13.03 -11.64
N ASN A 245 -5.78 12.33 -10.50
CA ASN A 245 -7.09 11.94 -9.98
C ASN A 245 -7.87 13.19 -9.52
N LYS A 246 -9.19 13.06 -9.39
CA LYS A 246 -10.04 14.16 -8.87
C LYS A 246 -9.72 14.51 -7.40
N ASP A 247 -9.21 13.52 -6.65
CA ASP A 247 -8.84 13.62 -5.24
C ASP A 247 -7.71 12.64 -4.88
N MET A 248 -7.13 12.82 -3.70
CA MET A 248 -6.01 12.04 -3.15
C MET A 248 -6.34 11.50 -1.76
N GLY A 249 -5.65 10.45 -1.30
CA GLY A 249 -5.70 9.94 0.08
C GLY A 249 -4.73 10.67 1.00
N ASP A 250 -3.56 10.97 0.48
CA ASP A 250 -2.41 11.54 1.16
C ASP A 250 -1.54 12.36 0.19
N ILE A 251 -0.54 13.03 0.73
CA ILE A 251 0.42 13.84 -0.02
C ILE A 251 1.74 13.06 -0.05
N ASP A 252 1.98 12.37 -1.17
CA ASP A 252 3.19 11.59 -1.38
C ASP A 252 4.23 12.42 -2.14
N ILE A 253 5.45 12.54 -1.59
CA ILE A 253 6.56 13.29 -2.18
C ILE A 253 7.73 12.35 -2.38
N LEU A 254 8.26 12.30 -3.58
CA LEU A 254 9.49 11.62 -3.91
C LEU A 254 10.57 12.64 -4.26
N ILE A 255 11.69 12.60 -3.55
CA ILE A 255 12.85 13.47 -3.78
C ILE A 255 13.97 12.63 -4.36
N LYS A 256 14.61 13.12 -5.41
CA LYS A 256 15.85 12.54 -5.93
C LYS A 256 17.00 12.95 -5.02
N ASN A 257 17.71 11.97 -4.48
CA ASN A 257 18.82 12.22 -3.55
C ASN A 257 19.96 12.99 -4.22
N ARG A 258 20.67 13.75 -3.38
CA ARG A 258 21.90 14.48 -3.70
C ARG A 258 22.79 14.51 -2.46
N ASP A 259 24.10 14.69 -2.64
CA ASP A 259 25.09 14.52 -1.57
C ASP A 259 24.89 15.47 -0.38
N ASP A 260 24.36 16.68 -0.63
CA ASP A 260 24.12 17.70 0.40
C ASP A 260 22.71 17.64 1.02
N LEU A 261 21.86 16.68 0.63
CA LEU A 261 20.47 16.58 1.08
C LEU A 261 20.37 15.95 2.47
N ASP A 262 19.83 16.68 3.42
CA ASP A 262 19.35 16.14 4.70
C ASP A 262 17.84 16.41 4.83
N ILE A 263 17.05 15.35 4.91
CA ILE A 263 15.59 15.42 5.07
C ILE A 263 15.21 16.23 6.33
N LYS A 264 16.04 16.20 7.38
CA LYS A 264 15.78 16.92 8.62
C LYS A 264 15.71 18.44 8.41
N ASN A 265 16.54 18.98 7.50
CA ASN A 265 16.51 20.40 7.17
C ASN A 265 15.19 20.80 6.50
N LEU A 266 14.69 19.96 5.57
CA LEU A 266 13.40 20.18 4.92
C LEU A 266 12.25 20.14 5.94
N ILE A 267 12.25 19.10 6.80
CA ILE A 267 11.22 18.94 7.83
C ILE A 267 11.26 20.09 8.84
N SER A 268 12.46 20.52 9.27
CA SER A 268 12.62 21.66 10.17
C SER A 268 12.01 22.93 9.60
N GLU A 269 12.27 23.27 8.33
CA GLU A 269 11.69 24.46 7.70
C GLU A 269 10.17 24.35 7.48
N LEU A 270 9.66 23.18 7.14
CA LEU A 270 8.22 22.93 7.04
C LEU A 270 7.53 23.06 8.41
N THR A 271 8.19 22.63 9.50
CA THR A 271 7.68 22.72 10.87
C THR A 271 7.73 24.16 11.40
N LYS A 272 8.83 24.91 11.16
CA LYS A 272 8.93 26.34 11.52
C LYS A 272 7.85 27.20 10.85
N GLY A 273 7.36 26.79 9.69
CA GLY A 273 6.26 27.44 8.98
C GLY A 273 4.88 26.94 9.38
N ASP A 274 4.73 26.20 10.47
CA ASP A 274 3.49 25.60 10.99
C ASP A 274 2.77 24.69 9.97
N TYR A 275 3.51 24.27 8.93
CA TYR A 275 2.95 23.39 7.90
C TYR A 275 2.94 21.93 8.36
N ILE A 276 4.04 21.41 8.93
CA ILE A 276 4.08 20.11 9.60
C ILE A 276 3.64 20.29 11.05
N ILE A 277 2.59 19.57 11.44
CA ILE A 277 1.97 19.67 12.77
C ILE A 277 2.23 18.46 13.67
N GLU A 278 2.44 17.28 13.09
CA GLU A 278 2.73 16.05 13.83
C GLU A 278 3.74 15.19 13.05
N THR A 279 4.60 14.50 13.78
CA THR A 279 5.53 13.51 13.24
C THR A 279 5.06 12.10 13.59
N LEU A 280 4.78 11.29 12.59
CA LEU A 280 4.39 9.88 12.75
C LEU A 280 5.60 8.96 12.70
N ALA A 281 6.52 9.21 11.77
CA ALA A 281 7.81 8.53 11.67
C ALA A 281 8.84 9.43 10.99
N SER A 282 10.10 9.31 11.40
CA SER A 282 11.22 10.05 10.80
C SER A 282 12.45 9.15 10.76
N GLY A 283 13.05 9.03 9.57
CA GLY A 283 14.28 8.29 9.29
C GLY A 283 15.22 9.12 8.41
N LYS A 284 16.31 8.51 7.93
CA LYS A 284 17.30 9.20 7.09
C LYS A 284 16.78 9.53 5.68
N SER A 285 15.95 8.63 5.12
CA SER A 285 15.42 8.76 3.75
C SER A 285 13.89 8.81 3.68
N LYS A 286 13.22 8.78 4.84
CA LYS A 286 11.76 8.77 4.91
C LYS A 286 11.25 9.60 6.08
N PHE A 287 10.22 10.39 5.81
CA PHE A 287 9.43 11.08 6.82
C PHE A 287 7.95 10.81 6.58
N MET A 288 7.20 10.61 7.65
CA MET A 288 5.75 10.50 7.65
C MET A 288 5.19 11.41 8.73
N GLY A 289 4.19 12.20 8.40
CA GLY A 289 3.62 13.16 9.34
C GLY A 289 2.23 13.63 8.95
N LEU A 290 1.78 14.65 9.65
CA LEU A 290 0.57 15.40 9.32
C LEU A 290 0.92 16.85 9.03
N CYS A 291 0.26 17.42 8.03
CA CYS A 291 0.41 18.82 7.64
C CYS A 291 -0.95 19.51 7.55
N LYS A 292 -0.93 20.84 7.62
CA LYS A 292 -2.10 21.70 7.42
C LYS A 292 -1.77 22.88 6.52
N LEU A 293 -2.76 23.34 5.74
CA LEU A 293 -2.64 24.60 4.99
C LEU A 293 -2.91 25.82 5.87
N SER A 294 -3.78 25.66 6.87
CA SER A 294 -4.08 26.65 7.94
C SER A 294 -4.66 25.92 9.15
N PRO A 295 -4.69 26.55 10.34
CA PRO A 295 -5.22 25.93 11.57
C PRO A 295 -6.66 25.41 11.46
N GLU A 296 -7.52 26.06 10.68
CA GLU A 296 -8.95 25.76 10.54
C GLU A 296 -9.21 24.63 9.55
N LEU A 297 -8.22 24.30 8.69
CA LEU A 297 -8.40 23.26 7.68
C LEU A 297 -8.03 21.86 8.24
N PRO A 298 -8.57 20.79 7.66
CA PRO A 298 -8.27 19.43 8.08
C PRO A 298 -6.77 19.12 7.99
N ALA A 299 -6.28 18.30 8.92
CA ALA A 299 -4.95 17.74 8.83
C ALA A 299 -4.87 16.71 7.71
N ARG A 300 -3.75 16.69 6.98
CA ARG A 300 -3.51 15.77 5.87
C ARG A 300 -2.27 14.95 6.13
N ARG A 301 -2.31 13.66 5.79
CA ARG A 301 -1.10 12.84 5.80
C ARG A 301 -0.14 13.33 4.73
N ILE A 302 1.14 13.38 5.11
CA ILE A 302 2.25 13.70 4.22
C ILE A 302 3.36 12.67 4.41
N ASP A 303 3.78 12.06 3.31
CA ASP A 303 4.85 11.08 3.24
C ASP A 303 5.94 11.64 2.31
N ILE A 304 7.17 11.77 2.81
CA ILE A 304 8.32 12.26 2.06
C ILE A 304 9.35 11.15 1.99
N LEU A 305 9.76 10.79 0.79
CA LEU A 305 10.74 9.74 0.52
C LEU A 305 11.90 10.32 -0.30
N ILE A 306 13.11 9.90 0.03
CA ILE A 306 14.31 10.20 -0.73
C ILE A 306 14.76 8.92 -1.42
N ALA A 307 14.91 8.96 -2.74
CA ALA A 307 15.41 7.86 -3.54
C ALA A 307 16.79 8.20 -4.10
N ASP A 308 17.71 7.25 -4.02
CA ASP A 308 19.03 7.36 -4.65
C ASP A 308 18.87 7.53 -6.18
N PRO A 309 19.71 8.35 -6.82
CA PRO A 309 19.66 8.55 -8.28
C PRO A 309 19.68 7.27 -9.09
N SER A 310 20.37 6.21 -8.64
CA SER A 310 20.49 4.95 -9.34
C SER A 310 19.19 4.16 -9.47
N TYR A 311 18.22 4.39 -8.56
CA TYR A 311 16.91 3.73 -8.63
C TYR A 311 15.73 4.72 -8.59
N TYR A 312 16.00 6.00 -8.75
CA TYR A 312 14.95 7.04 -8.66
C TYR A 312 13.76 6.78 -9.59
N TYR A 313 13.98 6.37 -10.83
CA TYR A 313 12.90 6.14 -11.79
C TYR A 313 12.07 4.89 -11.46
N PHE A 314 12.66 3.88 -10.83
CA PHE A 314 11.93 2.73 -10.29
C PHE A 314 11.05 3.14 -9.11
N ALA A 315 11.58 3.94 -8.19
CA ALA A 315 10.82 4.54 -7.11
C ALA A 315 9.69 5.42 -7.64
N LEU A 316 9.95 6.25 -8.66
CA LEU A 316 8.96 7.11 -9.31
C LEU A 316 7.80 6.30 -9.92
N LEU A 317 8.11 5.21 -10.62
CA LEU A 317 7.12 4.28 -11.16
C LEU A 317 6.27 3.67 -10.04
N TYR A 318 6.93 3.13 -9.01
CA TYR A 318 6.27 2.43 -7.91
C TYR A 318 5.36 3.37 -7.09
N PHE A 319 5.88 4.52 -6.64
CA PHE A 319 5.12 5.47 -5.84
C PHE A 319 4.08 6.25 -6.64
N THR A 320 4.20 6.31 -7.97
CA THR A 320 3.12 6.80 -8.83
C THR A 320 1.92 5.85 -8.79
N GLY A 321 2.13 4.55 -8.79
CA GLY A 321 1.06 3.53 -8.81
C GLY A 321 0.23 3.58 -10.11
N SER A 322 -1.01 3.11 -10.12
CA SER A 322 -1.83 2.63 -8.99
C SER A 322 -1.31 1.31 -8.40
N TYR A 323 -1.98 0.82 -7.35
CA TYR A 323 -1.69 -0.51 -6.81
C TYR A 323 -1.87 -1.60 -7.86
N SER A 324 -2.98 -1.61 -8.58
CA SER A 324 -3.23 -2.56 -9.68
C SER A 324 -2.20 -2.43 -10.79
N PHE A 325 -1.79 -1.20 -11.13
CA PHE A 325 -0.75 -0.97 -12.11
C PHE A 325 0.61 -1.52 -11.66
N ASN A 326 0.97 -1.38 -10.39
CA ASN A 326 2.20 -1.98 -9.85
C ASN A 326 2.17 -3.51 -9.93
N ILE A 327 1.02 -4.16 -9.64
CA ILE A 327 0.84 -5.60 -9.82
C ILE A 327 1.02 -5.98 -11.29
N TYR A 328 0.39 -5.25 -12.22
CA TYR A 328 0.52 -5.47 -13.65
C TYR A 328 1.99 -5.40 -14.11
N MET A 329 2.73 -4.35 -13.73
CA MET A 329 4.14 -4.18 -14.09
C MET A 329 5.02 -5.29 -13.51
N ARG A 330 4.77 -5.70 -12.27
CA ARG A 330 5.50 -6.80 -11.62
C ARG A 330 5.23 -8.14 -12.30
N ARG A 331 3.99 -8.40 -12.72
CA ARG A 331 3.63 -9.61 -13.48
C ARG A 331 4.37 -9.67 -14.80
N ILE A 332 4.38 -8.58 -15.59
CA ILE A 332 5.13 -8.53 -16.85
C ILE A 332 6.63 -8.77 -16.61
N ALA A 333 7.21 -8.13 -15.59
CA ALA A 333 8.60 -8.37 -15.25
C ALA A 333 8.85 -9.85 -14.93
N LEU A 334 7.96 -10.48 -14.16
CA LEU A 334 8.06 -11.90 -13.78
C LEU A 334 7.97 -12.82 -15.01
N GLU A 335 7.06 -12.59 -15.93
CA GLU A 335 6.92 -13.33 -17.20
C GLU A 335 8.19 -13.25 -18.06
N LYS A 336 8.94 -12.16 -17.93
CA LYS A 336 10.23 -11.94 -18.62
C LYS A 336 11.47 -12.42 -17.82
N GLY A 337 11.25 -13.10 -16.68
CA GLY A 337 12.33 -13.64 -15.85
C GLY A 337 12.94 -12.63 -14.88
N TYR A 338 12.24 -11.54 -14.58
CA TYR A 338 12.71 -10.47 -13.69
C TYR A 338 11.79 -10.27 -12.48
N SER A 339 12.32 -9.65 -11.44
CA SER A 339 11.57 -9.14 -10.28
C SER A 339 11.72 -7.63 -10.22
N LEU A 340 10.62 -6.89 -10.32
CA LEU A 340 10.56 -5.43 -10.30
C LEU A 340 10.18 -4.92 -8.91
N SER A 341 10.92 -3.94 -8.41
CA SER A 341 10.65 -3.24 -7.14
C SER A 341 10.95 -1.74 -7.28
N GLU A 342 10.68 -0.98 -6.22
CA GLU A 342 11.07 0.44 -6.11
C GLU A 342 12.59 0.67 -6.11
N TYR A 343 13.38 -0.37 -5.88
CA TYR A 343 14.85 -0.32 -5.84
C TYR A 343 15.50 -0.76 -7.14
N GLY A 344 14.73 -1.21 -8.15
CA GLY A 344 15.25 -1.67 -9.41
C GLY A 344 14.70 -3.01 -9.86
N ILE A 345 15.38 -3.60 -10.84
CA ILE A 345 15.07 -4.90 -11.44
C ILE A 345 16.12 -5.93 -11.00
N LYS A 346 15.66 -7.10 -10.58
CA LYS A 346 16.50 -8.27 -10.29
C LYS A 346 16.28 -9.35 -11.33
N ASN A 347 17.34 -10.04 -11.70
CA ASN A 347 17.22 -11.29 -12.45
C ASN A 347 16.69 -12.39 -11.53
N ASN A 348 15.69 -13.16 -11.97
CA ASN A 348 15.09 -14.22 -11.16
C ASN A 348 15.99 -15.46 -11.00
N THR A 349 16.97 -15.66 -11.88
CA THR A 349 17.89 -16.80 -11.83
C THR A 349 18.89 -16.66 -10.70
N ASP A 350 19.62 -15.54 -10.63
CA ASP A 350 20.69 -15.29 -9.66
C ASP A 350 20.29 -14.36 -8.51
N LYS A 351 19.06 -13.82 -8.55
CA LYS A 351 18.48 -12.88 -7.57
C LYS A 351 19.28 -11.57 -7.38
N LYS A 352 20.16 -11.23 -8.32
CA LYS A 352 20.95 -10.01 -8.28
C LYS A 352 20.24 -8.86 -8.97
N PHE A 353 20.45 -7.64 -8.47
CA PHE A 353 20.06 -6.44 -9.19
C PHE A 353 20.83 -6.33 -10.50
N ILE A 354 20.14 -5.98 -11.55
CA ILE A 354 20.74 -5.61 -12.82
C ILE A 354 21.29 -4.21 -12.69
N ASP A 355 22.51 -3.97 -13.13
CA ASP A 355 23.04 -2.62 -13.24
C ASP A 355 22.31 -1.92 -14.39
N THR A 356 21.53 -0.92 -14.02
CA THR A 356 20.68 -0.18 -14.97
C THR A 356 21.10 1.27 -15.12
N LYS A 357 22.26 1.67 -14.56
CA LYS A 357 22.72 3.07 -14.48
C LYS A 357 22.78 3.76 -15.85
N ASP A 358 23.24 3.05 -16.87
CA ASP A 358 23.37 3.59 -18.24
C ASP A 358 22.16 3.26 -19.15
N ILE A 359 21.19 2.49 -18.63
CA ILE A 359 20.05 1.97 -19.38
C ILE A 359 18.77 2.73 -19.02
N ILE A 360 18.56 3.03 -17.72
CA ILE A 360 17.32 3.62 -17.20
C ILE A 360 17.60 5.06 -16.77
N ASN A 361 17.33 5.99 -17.68
CA ASN A 361 17.48 7.43 -17.47
C ASN A 361 16.12 8.16 -17.40
N SER A 362 15.03 7.41 -17.55
CA SER A 362 13.66 7.89 -17.42
C SER A 362 12.73 6.76 -16.98
N GLU A 363 11.52 7.12 -16.51
CA GLU A 363 10.48 6.13 -16.24
C GLU A 363 10.08 5.34 -17.50
N GLU A 364 10.12 5.97 -18.69
CA GLU A 364 9.82 5.33 -19.98
C GLU A 364 10.81 4.23 -20.33
N ASP A 365 12.06 4.34 -19.91
CA ASP A 365 13.08 3.33 -20.22
C ASP A 365 12.83 2.01 -19.49
N ILE A 366 12.11 2.04 -18.33
CA ILE A 366 11.65 0.82 -17.64
C ILE A 366 10.67 0.05 -18.53
N PHE A 367 9.76 0.77 -19.22
CA PHE A 367 8.82 0.14 -20.15
C PHE A 367 9.53 -0.41 -21.39
N LYS A 368 10.50 0.31 -21.93
CA LYS A 368 11.34 -0.18 -23.04
C LYS A 368 12.13 -1.42 -22.62
N PHE A 369 12.73 -1.42 -21.43
CA PHE A 369 13.46 -2.57 -20.90
C PHE A 369 12.55 -3.81 -20.79
N LEU A 370 11.30 -3.61 -20.39
CA LEU A 370 10.29 -4.66 -20.32
C LEU A 370 9.60 -4.91 -21.66
N ASP A 371 10.04 -4.28 -22.75
CA ASP A 371 9.47 -4.41 -24.10
C ASP A 371 7.94 -4.26 -24.11
N ILE A 372 7.46 -3.19 -23.50
CA ILE A 372 6.04 -2.81 -23.47
C ILE A 372 5.85 -1.34 -23.78
N LYS A 373 4.66 -0.98 -24.24
CA LYS A 373 4.31 0.40 -24.53
C LYS A 373 4.20 1.22 -23.22
N TYR A 374 4.77 2.44 -23.23
CA TYR A 374 4.65 3.38 -22.12
C TYR A 374 3.19 3.72 -21.81
N VAL A 375 2.84 3.64 -20.53
CA VAL A 375 1.55 4.05 -20.01
C VAL A 375 1.75 5.30 -19.16
N PRO A 376 1.22 6.47 -19.58
CA PRO A 376 1.40 7.72 -18.82
C PRO A 376 0.63 7.65 -17.48
N PRO A 377 1.09 8.36 -16.44
CA PRO A 377 0.53 8.29 -15.08
C PRO A 377 -0.99 8.39 -15.00
N ASN A 378 -1.59 9.30 -15.75
CA ASN A 378 -3.05 9.51 -15.75
C ASN A 378 -3.87 8.38 -16.40
N LYS A 379 -3.22 7.38 -16.99
CA LYS A 379 -3.85 6.18 -17.55
C LYS A 379 -3.65 4.92 -16.68
N ARG A 380 -3.01 5.04 -15.50
CA ARG A 380 -2.66 3.91 -14.63
C ARG A 380 -3.71 3.58 -13.56
N ASN A 381 -4.90 4.15 -13.63
CA ASN A 381 -5.97 3.89 -12.64
C ASN A 381 -6.81 2.66 -12.97
N SER A 382 -6.83 2.25 -14.23
CA SER A 382 -7.61 1.13 -14.74
C SER A 382 -6.76 0.34 -15.73
N VAL A 383 -5.97 -0.59 -15.19
CA VAL A 383 -5.23 -1.58 -15.98
C VAL A 383 -5.53 -2.95 -15.39
#